data_7437bdc664966f726b65d223a1d7a487
#
_entry.id   7437bdc664966f726b65d223a1d7a487
#
_cell.length_a   1.000
_cell.length_b   1.000
_cell.length_c   1.000
_cell.angle_alpha   90.00
_cell.angle_beta   90.00
_cell.angle_gamma   90.00
#
_symmetry.space_group_name_H-M   'P 1'
#
loop_
_entity.id
_entity.type
_entity.pdbx_description
1 polymer ?
#
loop_
_entity_poly.entity_id
_entity_poly.type
_entity_poly.pdbx_seq_one_letter_code
_entity_poly.pdbx_strand_id
1 'polypeptide(L)'
;NTAEVRNAVHDADVVIQALGVPVGLKLLTGPIDLFSSATRTLIPIMEEMDIKRLIAVTGFGAGNSNEAINCIQRIPFNFIFGHAYRDKSAQETLIKESTLNWTIVRPGVLTNQSLKRPYNVRLKPSEWRNGIISRAAVADYIAAAIDDDATIGEEPVLTT
;
A
#
# COMPACT_ATOMS: atom_id res chain seq x y z
N ASN A 1 3.93 -16.55 11.05
CA ASN A 1 4.24 -17.97 10.80
C ASN A 1 3.99 -18.28 9.32
N THR A 2 5.03 -18.76 8.61
CA THR A 2 5.01 -19.04 7.16
C THR A 2 3.91 -20.05 6.78
N ALA A 3 3.69 -21.08 7.61
CA ALA A 3 2.66 -22.09 7.35
C ALA A 3 1.23 -21.51 7.39
N GLU A 4 0.97 -20.58 8.29
CA GLU A 4 -0.33 -19.89 8.37
C GLU A 4 -0.57 -18.98 7.16
N VAL A 5 0.47 -18.27 6.71
CA VAL A 5 0.38 -17.44 5.49
C VAL A 5 0.11 -18.34 4.28
N ARG A 6 0.82 -19.45 4.14
CA ARG A 6 0.60 -20.43 3.06
C ARG A 6 -0.84 -20.96 3.05
N ASN A 7 -1.36 -21.34 4.21
CA ASN A 7 -2.75 -21.81 4.32
C ASN A 7 -3.75 -20.71 3.98
N ALA A 8 -3.47 -19.46 4.36
CA ALA A 8 -4.38 -18.34 4.12
C ALA A 8 -4.48 -17.94 2.64
N VAL A 9 -3.42 -18.16 1.85
CA VAL A 9 -3.42 -17.84 0.41
C VAL A 9 -3.68 -19.07 -0.48
N HIS A 10 -3.88 -20.25 0.12
CA HIS A 10 -4.17 -21.46 -0.63
C HIS A 10 -5.44 -21.27 -1.48
N ASP A 11 -5.36 -21.67 -2.75
CA ASP A 11 -6.43 -21.53 -3.74
C ASP A 11 -6.87 -20.07 -4.04
N ALA A 12 -6.06 -19.07 -3.70
CA ALA A 12 -6.35 -17.70 -4.05
C ALA A 12 -5.82 -17.36 -5.46
N ASP A 13 -6.65 -16.69 -6.27
CA ASP A 13 -6.24 -16.14 -7.57
C ASP A 13 -5.52 -14.79 -7.40
N VAL A 14 -5.91 -14.01 -6.39
CA VAL A 14 -5.42 -12.67 -6.09
C VAL A 14 -5.19 -12.51 -4.60
N VAL A 15 -4.08 -11.89 -4.22
CA VAL A 15 -3.82 -11.51 -2.82
C VAL A 15 -3.91 -10.00 -2.67
N ILE A 16 -4.72 -9.54 -1.69
CA ILE A 16 -4.82 -8.14 -1.30
C ILE A 16 -4.14 -7.96 0.05
N GLN A 17 -3.01 -7.24 0.06
CA GLN A 17 -2.27 -6.93 1.29
C GLN A 17 -2.65 -5.54 1.80
N ALA A 18 -3.56 -5.46 2.78
CA ALA A 18 -4.07 -4.21 3.36
C ALA A 18 -3.72 -4.09 4.86
N LEU A 19 -2.44 -4.23 5.18
CA LEU A 19 -1.94 -4.14 6.55
C LEU A 19 -1.96 -2.70 7.08
N GLY A 20 -2.26 -2.55 8.37
CA GLY A 20 -2.24 -1.28 9.06
C GLY A 20 -1.71 -1.42 10.50
N VAL A 21 -1.15 -0.34 11.01
CA VAL A 21 -0.78 -0.23 12.43
C VAL A 21 -1.74 0.73 13.13
N PRO A 22 -2.22 0.39 14.34
CA PRO A 22 -3.02 1.33 15.12
C PRO A 22 -2.25 2.61 15.40
N VAL A 23 -2.91 3.76 15.27
CA VAL A 23 -2.33 5.04 15.66
C VAL A 23 -2.20 5.05 17.18
N GLY A 24 -0.96 5.10 17.71
CA GLY A 24 -0.68 5.08 19.14
C GLY A 24 0.80 5.33 19.43
N LEU A 25 1.16 5.30 20.72
CA LEU A 25 2.55 5.55 21.18
C LEU A 25 3.60 4.66 20.50
N LYS A 26 3.26 3.42 20.18
CA LYS A 26 4.16 2.50 19.47
C LYS A 26 4.57 3.01 18.07
N LEU A 27 3.73 3.81 17.42
CA LEU A 27 4.05 4.42 16.13
C LEU A 27 5.19 5.45 16.24
N LEU A 28 5.33 6.06 17.44
CA LEU A 28 6.33 7.11 17.72
C LEU A 28 7.63 6.56 18.30
N THR A 29 7.61 5.40 18.97
CA THR A 29 8.67 4.98 19.89
C THR A 29 9.49 3.78 19.44
N GLY A 30 9.15 3.11 18.34
CA GLY A 30 9.88 1.89 17.95
C GLY A 30 10.03 1.69 16.45
N PRO A 31 10.99 0.86 16.03
CA PRO A 31 11.08 0.42 14.65
C PRO A 31 9.81 -0.36 14.29
N ILE A 32 9.26 -0.09 13.12
CA ILE A 32 8.15 -0.84 12.53
C ILE A 32 8.72 -1.61 11.37
N ASP A 33 8.55 -2.93 11.36
CA ASP A 33 8.96 -3.86 10.33
C ASP A 33 7.81 -4.76 9.85
N LEU A 34 6.59 -4.44 10.28
CA LEU A 34 5.38 -5.21 9.98
C LEU A 34 5.16 -5.37 8.48
N PHE A 35 5.27 -4.27 7.73
CA PHE A 35 4.93 -4.23 6.31
C PHE A 35 5.97 -4.99 5.48
N SER A 36 7.23 -4.66 5.65
CA SER A 36 8.35 -5.31 4.95
C SER A 36 8.50 -6.79 5.34
N SER A 37 8.37 -7.10 6.63
CA SER A 37 8.48 -8.48 7.14
C SER A 37 7.35 -9.38 6.62
N ALA A 38 6.10 -8.89 6.65
CA ALA A 38 4.96 -9.62 6.09
C ALA A 38 5.12 -9.85 4.58
N THR A 39 5.58 -8.84 3.84
CA THR A 39 5.78 -8.93 2.40
C THR A 39 6.93 -9.87 2.03
N ARG A 40 8.03 -9.85 2.80
CA ARG A 40 9.15 -10.78 2.64
C ARG A 40 8.74 -12.24 2.85
N THR A 41 7.74 -12.47 3.70
CA THR A 41 7.17 -13.81 3.90
C THR A 41 6.19 -14.18 2.79
N LEU A 42 5.37 -13.21 2.34
CA LEU A 42 4.28 -13.44 1.39
C LEU A 42 4.77 -13.73 -0.03
N ILE A 43 5.71 -12.92 -0.55
CA ILE A 43 6.15 -12.98 -1.95
C ILE A 43 6.65 -14.39 -2.33
N PRO A 44 7.61 -15.00 -1.59
CA PRO A 44 8.08 -16.34 -1.95
C PRO A 44 6.98 -17.41 -1.93
N ILE A 45 6.02 -17.28 -1.02
CA ILE A 45 4.88 -18.21 -0.94
C ILE A 45 3.99 -18.07 -2.18
N MET A 46 3.67 -16.85 -2.59
CA MET A 46 2.89 -16.60 -3.79
C MET A 46 3.59 -17.13 -5.04
N GLU A 47 4.90 -16.88 -5.16
CA GLU A 47 5.71 -17.37 -6.29
C GLU A 47 5.77 -18.89 -6.36
N GLU A 48 5.97 -19.59 -5.21
CA GLU A 48 5.95 -21.05 -5.12
C GLU A 48 4.59 -21.66 -5.48
N MET A 49 3.51 -20.98 -5.11
CA MET A 49 2.13 -21.44 -5.34
C MET A 49 1.55 -20.97 -6.69
N ASP A 50 2.35 -20.30 -7.51
CA ASP A 50 1.97 -19.73 -8.81
C ASP A 50 0.84 -18.68 -8.75
N ILE A 51 0.67 -18.04 -7.58
CA ILE A 51 -0.27 -16.93 -7.39
C ILE A 51 0.39 -15.64 -7.89
N LYS A 52 -0.06 -15.12 -9.02
CA LYS A 52 0.63 -14.01 -9.70
C LYS A 52 0.17 -12.62 -9.26
N ARG A 53 -1.09 -12.44 -8.91
CA ARG A 53 -1.69 -11.12 -8.70
C ARG A 53 -1.58 -10.66 -7.25
N LEU A 54 -0.87 -9.53 -7.02
CA LEU A 54 -0.72 -8.88 -5.72
C LEU A 54 -1.21 -7.43 -5.79
N ILE A 55 -2.15 -7.04 -4.94
CA ILE A 55 -2.55 -5.65 -4.75
C ILE A 55 -2.16 -5.24 -3.32
N ALA A 56 -1.19 -4.34 -3.17
CA ALA A 56 -0.70 -3.90 -1.87
C ALA A 56 -1.14 -2.47 -1.55
N VAL A 57 -1.69 -2.26 -0.35
CA VAL A 57 -2.06 -0.92 0.12
C VAL A 57 -0.94 -0.37 1.00
N THR A 58 -0.27 0.68 0.52
CA THR A 58 0.80 1.36 1.25
C THR A 58 0.35 2.72 1.78
N GLY A 59 0.57 3.80 1.07
CA GLY A 59 0.12 5.15 1.42
C GLY A 59 0.92 6.23 0.71
N PHE A 60 0.29 7.36 0.45
CA PHE A 60 0.96 8.51 -0.10
C PHE A 60 2.06 9.01 0.85
N GLY A 61 3.29 9.07 0.36
CA GLY A 61 4.50 9.36 1.16
C GLY A 61 5.42 8.15 1.33
N ALA A 62 5.02 6.95 0.90
CA ALA A 62 5.91 5.80 0.77
C ALA A 62 6.65 5.82 -0.57
N GLY A 63 7.81 5.15 -0.64
CA GLY A 63 8.63 5.06 -1.84
C GLY A 63 8.96 6.45 -2.43
N ASN A 64 8.90 6.55 -3.75
CA ASN A 64 9.17 7.80 -4.48
C ASN A 64 8.08 8.88 -4.30
N SER A 65 6.89 8.54 -3.78
CA SER A 65 5.86 9.55 -3.48
C SER A 65 6.21 10.45 -2.29
N ASN A 66 7.24 10.13 -1.52
CA ASN A 66 7.77 11.00 -0.47
C ASN A 66 8.30 12.33 -1.02
N GLU A 67 8.80 12.35 -2.24
CA GLU A 67 9.30 13.56 -2.91
C GLU A 67 8.16 14.54 -3.27
N ALA A 68 6.94 14.04 -3.43
CA ALA A 68 5.76 14.84 -3.71
C ALA A 68 5.15 15.52 -2.47
N ILE A 69 5.67 15.23 -1.25
CA ILE A 69 5.26 15.90 -0.03
C ILE A 69 5.95 17.25 0.08
N ASN A 70 5.19 18.35 0.23
CA ASN A 70 5.74 19.69 0.42
C ASN A 70 6.68 19.76 1.62
N CYS A 71 7.79 20.49 1.50
CA CYS A 71 8.83 20.61 2.53
C CYS A 71 8.28 21.01 3.92
N ILE A 72 7.25 21.86 3.97
CA ILE A 72 6.63 22.31 5.23
C ILE A 72 5.84 21.17 5.92
N GLN A 73 5.23 20.29 5.15
CA GLN A 73 4.46 19.14 5.66
C GLN A 73 5.34 17.93 5.97
N ARG A 74 6.52 17.87 5.37
CA ARG A 74 7.46 16.75 5.46
C ARG A 74 8.04 16.57 6.86
N ILE A 75 8.32 17.68 7.57
CA ILE A 75 8.95 17.62 8.90
C ILE A 75 8.01 17.00 9.94
N PRO A 76 6.78 17.52 10.16
CA PRO A 76 5.85 16.91 11.12
C PRO A 76 5.40 15.50 10.69
N PHE A 77 5.26 15.25 9.39
CA PHE A 77 4.92 13.93 8.87
C PHE A 77 5.99 12.89 9.19
N ASN A 78 7.26 13.20 8.93
CA ASN A 78 8.38 12.30 9.22
C ASN A 78 8.58 12.06 10.72
N PHE A 79 8.27 13.03 11.56
CA PHE A 79 8.36 12.89 13.01
C PHE A 79 7.32 11.90 13.55
N ILE A 80 6.09 11.94 13.02
CA ILE A 80 4.98 11.10 13.51
C ILE A 80 4.97 9.72 12.83
N PHE A 81 5.21 9.67 11.52
CA PHE A 81 5.01 8.50 10.69
C PHE A 81 6.29 7.91 10.10
N GLY A 82 7.46 8.53 10.34
CA GLY A 82 8.71 8.23 9.65
C GLY A 82 9.14 6.75 9.74
N HIS A 83 8.90 6.08 10.87
CA HIS A 83 9.22 4.65 11.01
C HIS A 83 8.30 3.77 10.15
N ALA A 84 6.99 4.02 10.20
CA ALA A 84 6.02 3.26 9.42
C ALA A 84 6.19 3.47 7.91
N TYR A 85 6.51 4.69 7.48
CA TYR A 85 6.69 5.00 6.06
C TYR A 85 8.04 4.52 5.50
N ARG A 86 9.08 4.45 6.32
CA ARG A 86 10.33 3.75 5.93
C ARG A 86 10.10 2.28 5.70
N ASP A 87 9.33 1.62 6.58
CA ASP A 87 8.99 0.21 6.43
C ASP A 87 8.07 -0.02 5.22
N LYS A 88 7.10 0.86 4.97
CA LYS A 88 6.28 0.83 3.75
C LYS A 88 7.11 1.05 2.48
N SER A 89 8.14 1.89 2.52
CA SER A 89 9.05 2.06 1.38
C SER A 89 9.87 0.80 1.12
N ALA A 90 10.33 0.13 2.18
CA ALA A 90 10.99 -1.18 2.07
C ALA A 90 10.02 -2.26 1.54
N GLN A 91 8.76 -2.24 1.97
CA GLN A 91 7.69 -3.08 1.41
C GLN A 91 7.55 -2.88 -0.10
N GLU A 92 7.45 -1.63 -0.57
CA GLU A 92 7.32 -1.33 -2.00
C GLU A 92 8.51 -1.79 -2.82
N THR A 93 9.73 -1.66 -2.28
CA THR A 93 10.95 -2.16 -2.92
C THR A 93 10.86 -3.68 -3.13
N LEU A 94 10.51 -4.44 -2.09
CA LEU A 94 10.35 -5.90 -2.19
C LEU A 94 9.31 -6.30 -3.23
N ILE A 95 8.18 -5.59 -3.29
CA ILE A 95 7.12 -5.85 -4.26
C ILE A 95 7.61 -5.61 -5.69
N LYS A 96 8.29 -4.49 -5.93
CA LYS A 96 8.81 -4.12 -7.27
C LYS A 96 9.92 -5.05 -7.77
N GLU A 97 10.69 -5.63 -6.86
CA GLU A 97 11.75 -6.60 -7.18
C GLU A 97 11.21 -8.02 -7.41
N SER A 98 9.93 -8.29 -7.09
CA SER A 98 9.30 -9.59 -7.28
C SER A 98 8.89 -9.83 -8.73
N THR A 99 8.58 -11.10 -9.05
CA THR A 99 8.05 -11.51 -10.36
C THR A 99 6.53 -11.43 -10.47
N LEU A 100 5.87 -10.85 -9.46
CA LEU A 100 4.42 -10.78 -9.36
C LEU A 100 3.81 -9.69 -10.26
N ASN A 101 2.58 -9.89 -10.68
CA ASN A 101 1.73 -8.89 -11.30
C ASN A 101 1.18 -7.96 -10.20
N TRP A 102 1.98 -7.00 -9.76
CA TRP A 102 1.66 -6.17 -8.62
C TRP A 102 0.98 -4.84 -8.98
N THR A 103 0.17 -4.32 -8.05
CA THR A 103 -0.31 -2.93 -8.02
C THR A 103 -0.08 -2.39 -6.61
N ILE A 104 0.55 -1.22 -6.47
CA ILE A 104 0.81 -0.55 -5.19
C ILE A 104 -0.15 0.62 -5.03
N VAL A 105 -1.22 0.43 -4.27
CA VAL A 105 -2.23 1.46 -4.01
C VAL A 105 -1.76 2.39 -2.91
N ARG A 106 -1.66 3.70 -3.20
CA ARG A 106 -1.18 4.75 -2.30
C ARG A 106 -2.32 5.72 -1.93
N PRO A 107 -3.17 5.36 -0.98
CA PRO A 107 -4.20 6.29 -0.53
C PRO A 107 -3.60 7.49 0.23
N GLY A 108 -4.26 8.64 0.12
CA GLY A 108 -4.07 9.75 1.04
C GLY A 108 -4.55 9.42 2.46
N VAL A 109 -4.87 10.43 3.26
CA VAL A 109 -5.37 10.25 4.63
C VAL A 109 -6.72 9.52 4.62
N LEU A 110 -6.77 8.35 5.26
CA LEU A 110 -7.95 7.50 5.28
C LEU A 110 -9.04 8.01 6.24
N THR A 111 -10.27 8.07 5.75
CA THR A 111 -11.46 8.40 6.55
C THR A 111 -12.48 7.26 6.54
N ASN A 112 -13.44 7.30 7.46
CA ASN A 112 -14.54 6.34 7.54
C ASN A 112 -15.84 6.85 6.88
N GLN A 113 -15.74 7.88 6.04
CA GLN A 113 -16.89 8.40 5.31
C GLN A 113 -17.39 7.37 4.28
N SER A 114 -18.68 7.45 3.94
CA SER A 114 -19.26 6.61 2.88
C SER A 114 -18.74 7.02 1.50
N LEU A 115 -18.81 6.09 0.52
CA LEU A 115 -18.46 6.28 -0.88
C LEU A 115 -19.46 7.23 -1.59
N LYS A 116 -19.62 8.47 -1.15
CA LYS A 116 -20.57 9.41 -1.77
C LYS A 116 -19.92 10.42 -2.72
N ARG A 117 -18.61 10.37 -2.88
CA ARG A 117 -17.86 11.34 -3.71
C ARG A 117 -16.98 10.61 -4.69
N PRO A 118 -16.90 11.06 -5.95
CA PRO A 118 -15.90 10.57 -6.88
C PRO A 118 -14.51 10.78 -6.28
N TYR A 119 -13.62 9.84 -6.53
CA TYR A 119 -12.21 9.94 -6.17
C TYR A 119 -11.34 10.03 -7.41
N ASN A 120 -10.14 10.57 -7.23
CA ASN A 120 -9.17 10.71 -8.30
C ASN A 120 -8.14 9.59 -8.21
N VAL A 121 -7.81 8.99 -9.34
CA VAL A 121 -6.71 8.03 -9.53
C VAL A 121 -5.60 8.75 -10.27
N ARG A 122 -4.42 8.92 -9.63
CA ARG A 122 -3.28 9.64 -10.19
C ARG A 122 -2.11 8.69 -10.39
N LEU A 123 -1.82 8.35 -11.63
CA LEU A 123 -0.74 7.45 -12.00
C LEU A 123 0.60 8.19 -12.14
N LYS A 124 0.56 9.42 -12.71
CA LYS A 124 1.77 10.16 -13.01
C LYS A 124 2.34 10.87 -11.78
N PRO A 125 3.65 10.78 -11.49
CA PRO A 125 4.28 11.48 -10.38
C PRO A 125 4.01 12.98 -10.33
N SER A 126 3.92 13.64 -11.48
CA SER A 126 3.59 15.08 -11.60
C SER A 126 2.19 15.44 -11.12
N GLU A 127 1.29 14.47 -11.06
CA GLU A 127 -0.11 14.65 -10.64
C GLU A 127 -0.32 14.27 -9.17
N TRP A 128 0.63 13.62 -8.53
CA TRP A 128 0.51 13.15 -7.16
C TRP A 128 0.28 14.32 -6.20
N ARG A 129 -0.73 14.19 -5.37
CA ARG A 129 -1.12 15.20 -4.38
C ARG A 129 -1.51 14.50 -3.09
N ASN A 130 -1.17 15.12 -1.98
CA ASN A 130 -1.75 14.73 -0.70
C ASN A 130 -3.24 15.10 -0.65
N GLY A 131 -4.03 14.32 0.06
CA GLY A 131 -5.46 14.53 0.18
C GLY A 131 -6.09 13.54 1.15
N ILE A 132 -7.40 13.54 1.20
CA ILE A 132 -8.18 12.59 1.98
C ILE A 132 -8.87 11.59 1.05
N ILE A 133 -9.19 10.40 1.56
CA ILE A 133 -10.00 9.41 0.85
C ILE A 133 -10.71 8.50 1.85
N SER A 134 -11.89 8.03 1.52
CA SER A 134 -12.56 7.04 2.37
C SER A 134 -12.01 5.63 2.14
N ARG A 135 -12.04 4.80 3.20
CA ARG A 135 -11.71 3.37 3.07
C ARG A 135 -12.61 2.67 2.08
N ALA A 136 -13.89 3.09 1.98
CA ALA A 136 -14.83 2.57 1.01
C ALA A 136 -14.40 2.87 -0.44
N ALA A 137 -13.87 4.07 -0.71
CA ALA A 137 -13.35 4.43 -2.04
C ALA A 137 -12.09 3.64 -2.41
N VAL A 138 -11.20 3.40 -1.43
CA VAL A 138 -10.03 2.55 -1.65
C VAL A 138 -10.45 1.11 -1.95
N ALA A 139 -11.43 0.57 -1.21
CA ALA A 139 -11.95 -0.77 -1.46
C ALA A 139 -12.62 -0.89 -2.84
N ASP A 140 -13.37 0.12 -3.26
CA ASP A 140 -13.98 0.21 -4.59
C ASP A 140 -12.92 0.17 -5.71
N TYR A 141 -11.86 0.98 -5.56
CA TYR A 141 -10.74 0.96 -6.50
C TYR A 141 -10.06 -0.41 -6.55
N ILE A 142 -9.78 -1.02 -5.39
CA ILE A 142 -9.14 -2.34 -5.31
C ILE A 142 -9.99 -3.40 -6.01
N ALA A 143 -11.31 -3.38 -5.77
CA ALA A 143 -12.23 -4.33 -6.41
C ALA A 143 -12.21 -4.20 -7.95
N ALA A 144 -12.16 -2.97 -8.47
CA ALA A 144 -12.03 -2.74 -9.90
C ALA A 144 -10.66 -3.17 -10.46
N ALA A 145 -9.59 -2.99 -9.67
CA ALA A 145 -8.22 -3.31 -10.08
C ALA A 145 -7.90 -4.81 -10.10
N ILE A 146 -8.75 -5.66 -9.52
CA ILE A 146 -8.55 -7.12 -9.52
C ILE A 146 -8.48 -7.64 -10.96
N ASP A 147 -9.44 -7.25 -11.79
CA ASP A 147 -9.62 -7.73 -13.16
C ASP A 147 -9.07 -6.75 -14.22
N ASP A 148 -8.39 -5.67 -13.80
CA ASP A 148 -7.84 -4.66 -14.70
C ASP A 148 -6.32 -4.78 -14.83
N ASP A 149 -5.88 -5.45 -15.89
CA ASP A 149 -4.47 -5.65 -16.21
C ASP A 149 -3.71 -4.33 -16.45
N ALA A 150 -4.40 -3.24 -16.80
CA ALA A 150 -3.78 -1.92 -16.98
C ALA A 150 -3.24 -1.35 -15.66
N THR A 151 -3.62 -1.92 -14.53
CA THR A 151 -3.12 -1.53 -13.20
C THR A 151 -1.86 -2.30 -12.78
N ILE A 152 -1.43 -3.30 -13.54
CA ILE A 152 -0.22 -4.08 -13.25
C ILE A 152 1.02 -3.21 -13.44
N GLY A 153 1.90 -3.19 -12.45
CA GLY A 153 3.10 -2.36 -12.43
C GLY A 153 2.85 -0.89 -12.08
N GLU A 154 1.61 -0.53 -11.71
CA GLU A 154 1.22 0.85 -11.44
C GLU A 154 1.18 1.18 -9.94
N GLU A 155 1.38 2.47 -9.63
CA GLU A 155 1.45 3.01 -8.27
C GLU A 155 0.42 4.15 -8.06
N PRO A 156 -0.89 3.87 -8.20
CA PRO A 156 -1.92 4.89 -8.13
C PRO A 156 -1.97 5.59 -6.76
N VAL A 157 -1.94 6.92 -6.80
CA VAL A 157 -2.27 7.77 -5.65
C VAL A 157 -3.76 8.09 -5.69
N LEU A 158 -4.46 7.72 -4.61
CA LEU A 158 -5.91 7.88 -4.49
C LEU A 158 -6.26 9.02 -3.53
N THR A 159 -7.04 9.98 -4.02
CA THR A 159 -7.55 11.12 -3.21
C THR A 159 -8.94 11.56 -3.68
N THR A 160 -9.68 12.28 -2.86
CA THR A 160 -10.91 12.96 -3.26
C THR A 160 -10.62 14.39 -3.70
#